data_39e59ba3ad01d9460c415a6185964f64
#
_entry.id   39e59ba3ad01d9460c415a6185964f64
#
_cell.length_a   1.000
_cell.length_b   1.000
_cell.length_c   1.000
_cell.angle_alpha   90.00
_cell.angle_beta   90.00
_cell.angle_gamma   90.00
#
_symmetry.space_group_name_H-M   'P 1'
#
loop_
_entity.id
_entity.type
_entity.pdbx_description
1 polymer ?
#
loop_
_entity_poly.entity_id
_entity_poly.type
_entity_poly.pdbx_seq_one_letter_code
_entity_poly.pdbx_strand_id
1 'polypeptide(L)'
;GAIIPAWHGLGFKGLFISFLLFWAMNVYIAGSGSSALQKLEKFAAPVLIVLSFIVIIWGIRSADWSVSKLLSDPSLQGDPSKNFWTLFFPALSSMIAFDGGIALSMADFTKNCKTQKAQAAGQLVGAPVMTAFISFVGICGTAGAAIVFKEAIWEPAVLVSKFDNPLIVIIFSLFIIMAVLTTNVAANLVPPTNVIATLFAKKVSYKKAALIAAVLAIFAQPWNALASAYDLIYNVCGMLGALLGPISGLYLVSYLFEHKTEVDMVDMYKEDGGKYYY
;
A
#
# COMPACT_ATOMS: atom_id res chain seq x y z
N GLY A 1 -2.54 15.86 12.40
CA GLY A 1 -3.32 17.11 12.46
C GLY A 1 -4.71 16.93 13.05
N ALA A 2 -5.52 15.95 12.60
CA ALA A 2 -6.91 15.78 13.05
C ALA A 2 -7.04 15.41 14.55
N ILE A 3 -6.06 14.70 15.13
CA ILE A 3 -6.12 14.25 16.53
C ILE A 3 -5.72 15.35 17.52
N ILE A 4 -4.86 16.27 17.11
CA ILE A 4 -4.35 17.33 17.99
C ILE A 4 -4.57 18.68 17.33
N PRO A 5 -5.71 19.37 17.65
CA PRO A 5 -6.05 20.66 17.05
C PRO A 5 -4.96 21.74 17.19
N ALA A 6 -4.21 21.72 18.30
CA ALA A 6 -3.09 22.64 18.52
C ALA A 6 -1.99 22.54 17.45
N TRP A 7 -1.89 21.45 16.72
CA TRP A 7 -0.88 21.24 15.68
C TRP A 7 -1.24 21.89 14.34
N HIS A 8 -2.51 22.24 14.12
CA HIS A 8 -2.91 23.04 12.97
C HIS A 8 -2.27 24.45 12.98
N GLY A 9 -2.06 25.01 14.17
CA GLY A 9 -1.36 26.29 14.33
C GLY A 9 0.15 26.23 14.11
N LEU A 10 0.76 25.03 14.09
CA LEU A 10 2.20 24.83 13.90
C LEU A 10 2.62 24.74 12.41
N GLY A 11 1.67 24.67 11.48
CA GLY A 11 1.95 24.58 10.05
C GLY A 11 2.93 23.45 9.71
N PHE A 12 3.97 23.77 8.94
CA PHE A 12 4.98 22.81 8.52
C PHE A 12 5.70 22.11 9.70
N LYS A 13 5.91 22.80 10.83
CA LYS A 13 6.55 22.19 12.02
C LYS A 13 5.70 21.05 12.59
N GLY A 14 4.38 21.22 12.66
CA GLY A 14 3.47 20.16 13.12
C GLY A 14 3.48 18.95 12.20
N LEU A 15 3.46 19.17 10.90
CA LEU A 15 3.56 18.09 9.89
C LEU A 15 4.88 17.34 10.01
N PHE A 16 6.00 18.05 10.17
CA PHE A 16 7.32 17.46 10.28
C PHE A 16 7.46 16.62 11.56
N ILE A 17 6.95 17.10 12.71
CA ILE A 17 6.95 16.33 13.97
C ILE A 17 6.08 15.06 13.81
N SER A 18 4.90 15.17 13.20
CA SER A 18 4.05 14.01 12.95
C SER A 18 4.74 12.99 12.05
N PHE A 19 5.43 13.45 11.00
CA PHE A 19 6.24 12.62 10.14
C PHE A 19 7.33 11.88 10.93
N LEU A 20 8.11 12.59 11.74
CA LEU A 20 9.18 11.98 12.53
C LEU A 20 8.67 10.93 13.52
N LEU A 21 7.53 11.19 14.19
CA LEU A 21 6.91 10.22 15.08
C LEU A 21 6.47 8.97 14.32
N PHE A 22 5.79 9.14 13.20
CA PHE A 22 5.36 8.03 12.36
C PHE A 22 6.56 7.26 11.78
N TRP A 23 7.59 7.96 11.31
CA TRP A 23 8.85 7.38 10.85
C TRP A 23 9.51 6.54 11.95
N ALA A 24 9.63 7.06 13.17
CA ALA A 24 10.21 6.34 14.29
C ALA A 24 9.42 5.06 14.63
N MET A 25 8.09 5.09 14.56
CA MET A 25 7.25 3.90 14.74
C MET A 25 7.54 2.85 13.67
N ASN A 26 7.65 3.24 12.41
CA ASN A 26 8.00 2.33 11.31
C ASN A 26 9.36 1.66 11.54
N VAL A 27 10.39 2.44 11.87
CA VAL A 27 11.74 1.93 12.15
C VAL A 27 11.74 0.96 13.32
N TYR A 28 11.02 1.28 14.39
CA TYR A 28 10.91 0.42 15.57
C TYR A 28 10.26 -0.93 15.23
N ILE A 29 9.15 -0.93 14.51
CA ILE A 29 8.44 -2.16 14.15
C ILE A 29 9.28 -2.99 13.16
N ALA A 30 9.83 -2.38 12.12
CA ALA A 30 10.68 -3.08 11.17
C ALA A 30 11.93 -3.68 11.84
N GLY A 31 12.59 -2.91 12.70
CA GLY A 31 13.74 -3.37 13.47
C GLY A 31 13.44 -4.45 14.51
N SER A 32 12.17 -4.60 14.93
CA SER A 32 11.73 -5.65 15.85
C SER A 32 11.55 -7.02 15.17
N GLY A 33 11.63 -7.06 13.84
CA GLY A 33 11.60 -8.29 13.04
C GLY A 33 10.20 -8.72 12.63
N SER A 34 10.15 -9.74 11.78
CA SER A 34 8.91 -10.22 11.14
C SER A 34 7.83 -10.69 12.13
N SER A 35 8.22 -11.22 13.29
CA SER A 35 7.24 -11.71 14.28
C SER A 35 6.43 -10.59 14.93
N ALA A 36 7.03 -9.42 15.14
CA ALA A 36 6.33 -8.24 15.68
C ALA A 36 5.32 -7.71 14.66
N LEU A 37 5.73 -7.63 13.39
CA LEU A 37 4.86 -7.24 12.29
C LEU A 37 3.67 -8.20 12.16
N GLN A 38 3.90 -9.51 12.12
CA GLN A 38 2.83 -10.52 12.02
C GLN A 38 1.82 -10.43 13.16
N LYS A 39 2.27 -10.16 14.39
CA LYS A 39 1.36 -9.96 15.54
C LYS A 39 0.50 -8.70 15.34
N LEU A 40 1.10 -7.62 14.88
CA LEU A 40 0.39 -6.37 14.62
C LEU A 40 -0.64 -6.55 13.50
N GLU A 41 -0.27 -7.19 12.38
CA GLU A 41 -1.16 -7.48 11.26
C GLU A 41 -2.32 -8.40 11.65
N LYS A 42 -2.04 -9.43 12.44
CA LYS A 42 -3.07 -10.36 12.94
C LYS A 42 -4.14 -9.65 13.76
N PHE A 43 -3.77 -8.61 14.50
CA PHE A 43 -4.72 -7.78 15.25
C PHE A 43 -5.37 -6.73 14.36
N ALA A 44 -4.58 -6.08 13.50
CA ALA A 44 -5.05 -4.97 12.66
C ALA A 44 -6.07 -5.43 11.61
N ALA A 45 -5.85 -6.57 10.96
CA ALA A 45 -6.67 -7.01 9.84
C ALA A 45 -8.17 -7.16 10.17
N PRO A 46 -8.60 -7.86 11.24
CA PRO A 46 -10.02 -7.95 11.58
C PRO A 46 -10.64 -6.58 11.87
N VAL A 47 -9.90 -5.74 12.56
CA VAL A 47 -10.36 -4.41 12.93
C VAL A 47 -10.54 -3.52 11.71
N LEU A 48 -9.57 -3.53 10.78
CA LEU A 48 -9.64 -2.79 9.52
C LEU A 48 -10.80 -3.26 8.65
N ILE A 49 -11.09 -4.57 8.60
CA ILE A 49 -12.25 -5.12 7.88
C ILE A 49 -13.55 -4.56 8.47
N VAL A 50 -13.71 -4.60 9.80
CA VAL A 50 -14.92 -4.06 10.46
C VAL A 50 -15.11 -2.58 10.13
N LEU A 51 -14.06 -1.79 10.20
CA LEU A 51 -14.14 -0.36 9.89
C LEU A 51 -14.42 -0.09 8.41
N SER A 52 -13.87 -0.91 7.53
CA SER A 52 -14.18 -0.84 6.11
C SER A 52 -15.66 -1.04 5.86
N PHE A 53 -16.29 -2.00 6.55
CA PHE A 53 -17.75 -2.18 6.49
C PHE A 53 -18.52 -0.97 7.05
N ILE A 54 -18.03 -0.33 8.11
CA ILE A 54 -18.63 0.89 8.65
C ILE A 54 -18.60 2.01 7.59
N VAL A 55 -17.49 2.18 6.89
CA VAL A 55 -17.37 3.18 5.79
C VAL A 55 -18.33 2.86 4.66
N ILE A 56 -18.42 1.59 4.23
CA ILE A 56 -19.38 1.16 3.20
C ILE A 56 -20.82 1.47 3.63
N ILE A 57 -21.20 1.07 4.84
CA ILE A 57 -22.55 1.28 5.37
C ILE A 57 -22.85 2.77 5.47
N TRP A 58 -21.92 3.57 5.95
CA TRP A 58 -22.05 5.02 6.01
C TRP A 58 -22.26 5.63 4.61
N GLY A 59 -21.44 5.23 3.63
CA GLY A 59 -21.57 5.70 2.26
C GLY A 59 -22.92 5.34 1.63
N ILE A 60 -23.36 4.09 1.74
CA ILE A 60 -24.65 3.65 1.20
C ILE A 60 -25.83 4.35 1.90
N ARG A 61 -25.74 4.53 3.22
CA ARG A 61 -26.76 5.26 3.98
C ARG A 61 -26.87 6.71 3.57
N SER A 62 -25.77 7.38 3.25
CA SER A 62 -25.78 8.76 2.77
C SER A 62 -26.56 8.95 1.47
N ALA A 63 -26.74 7.88 0.70
CA ALA A 63 -27.53 7.81 -0.53
C ALA A 63 -28.92 7.15 -0.35
N ASP A 64 -29.50 7.24 0.85
CA ASP A 64 -30.80 6.65 1.19
C ASP A 64 -30.86 5.12 0.89
N TRP A 65 -29.79 4.40 1.20
CA TRP A 65 -29.63 2.96 0.97
C TRP A 65 -29.68 2.54 -0.52
N SER A 66 -29.44 3.46 -1.44
CA SER A 66 -29.41 3.20 -2.87
C SER A 66 -27.98 3.24 -3.41
N VAL A 67 -27.43 2.09 -3.76
CA VAL A 67 -26.10 2.00 -4.40
C VAL A 67 -26.10 2.69 -5.77
N SER A 68 -27.20 2.61 -6.50
CA SER A 68 -27.32 3.33 -7.78
C SER A 68 -27.24 4.83 -7.60
N LYS A 69 -27.96 5.38 -6.61
CA LYS A 69 -27.89 6.81 -6.29
C LYS A 69 -26.49 7.23 -5.81
N LEU A 70 -25.82 6.39 -5.02
CA LEU A 70 -24.46 6.61 -4.56
C LEU A 70 -23.48 6.77 -5.73
N LEU A 71 -23.54 5.83 -6.71
CA LEU A 71 -22.61 5.79 -7.84
C LEU A 71 -22.96 6.76 -8.97
N SER A 72 -24.17 7.31 -9.00
CA SER A 72 -24.62 8.27 -10.02
C SER A 72 -24.50 9.74 -9.59
N ASP A 73 -23.89 10.03 -8.43
CA ASP A 73 -23.69 11.41 -7.99
C ASP A 73 -22.85 12.19 -9.01
N PRO A 74 -23.29 13.36 -9.48
CA PRO A 74 -22.59 14.14 -10.50
C PRO A 74 -21.16 14.53 -10.12
N SER A 75 -20.85 14.66 -8.83
CA SER A 75 -19.52 15.01 -8.33
C SER A 75 -18.50 13.88 -8.49
N LEU A 76 -18.96 12.65 -8.73
CA LEU A 76 -18.13 11.48 -9.03
C LEU A 76 -17.92 11.27 -10.52
N GLN A 77 -18.73 11.91 -11.34
CA GLN A 77 -18.60 11.82 -12.79
C GLN A 77 -17.35 12.60 -13.19
N GLY A 78 -16.37 11.88 -13.73
CA GLY A 78 -15.19 12.50 -14.31
C GLY A 78 -15.55 13.40 -15.51
N ASP A 79 -14.55 14.01 -16.10
CA ASP A 79 -14.71 14.85 -17.30
C ASP A 79 -15.42 14.04 -18.42
N PRO A 80 -16.64 14.43 -18.83
CA PRO A 80 -17.40 13.72 -19.87
C PRO A 80 -16.70 13.68 -21.23
N SER A 81 -15.70 14.55 -21.44
CA SER A 81 -14.90 14.58 -22.66
C SER A 81 -13.87 13.45 -22.73
N LYS A 82 -13.57 12.79 -21.60
CA LYS A 82 -12.58 11.72 -21.54
C LYS A 82 -13.23 10.35 -21.78
N ASN A 83 -12.76 9.67 -22.82
CA ASN A 83 -13.15 8.30 -23.08
C ASN A 83 -12.65 7.36 -21.97
N PHE A 84 -13.43 6.33 -21.62
CA PHE A 84 -13.07 5.29 -20.65
C PHE A 84 -11.65 4.74 -20.90
N TRP A 85 -11.32 4.43 -22.13
CA TRP A 85 -10.02 3.83 -22.47
C TRP A 85 -8.83 4.76 -22.26
N THR A 86 -9.00 6.08 -22.39
CA THR A 86 -7.94 7.06 -22.10
C THR A 86 -7.61 7.16 -20.63
N LEU A 87 -8.53 6.77 -19.75
CA LEU A 87 -8.33 6.73 -18.30
C LEU A 87 -7.91 5.34 -17.84
N PHE A 88 -8.47 4.28 -18.45
CA PHE A 88 -8.28 2.89 -18.04
C PHE A 88 -6.81 2.44 -18.14
N PHE A 89 -6.15 2.64 -19.27
CA PHE A 89 -4.78 2.15 -19.46
C PHE A 89 -3.75 2.85 -18.56
N PRO A 90 -3.77 4.18 -18.36
CA PRO A 90 -2.91 4.82 -17.38
C PRO A 90 -3.19 4.37 -15.94
N ALA A 91 -4.46 4.22 -15.57
CA ALA A 91 -4.83 3.72 -14.25
C ALA A 91 -4.37 2.27 -14.03
N LEU A 92 -4.56 1.39 -15.04
CA LEU A 92 -4.06 0.01 -15.00
C LEU A 92 -2.54 -0.04 -14.87
N SER A 93 -1.80 0.77 -15.63
CA SER A 93 -0.35 0.87 -15.53
C SER A 93 0.08 1.32 -14.15
N SER A 94 -0.61 2.28 -13.54
CA SER A 94 -0.33 2.77 -12.18
C SER A 94 -0.62 1.70 -11.11
N MET A 95 -1.67 0.90 -11.29
CA MET A 95 -1.97 -0.24 -10.40
C MET A 95 -0.91 -1.34 -10.52
N ILE A 96 -0.46 -1.66 -11.73
CA ILE A 96 0.65 -2.61 -11.95
C ILE A 96 1.93 -2.09 -11.29
N ALA A 97 2.21 -0.80 -11.36
CA ALA A 97 3.36 -0.19 -10.69
C ALA A 97 3.27 -0.28 -9.17
N PHE A 98 2.09 -0.01 -8.64
CA PHE A 98 1.82 -0.08 -7.21
C PHE A 98 2.10 -1.47 -6.64
N ASP A 99 1.64 -2.52 -7.32
CA ASP A 99 1.82 -3.90 -6.88
C ASP A 99 3.13 -4.53 -7.37
N GLY A 100 3.77 -3.98 -8.40
CA GLY A 100 4.96 -4.56 -9.04
C GLY A 100 6.15 -4.70 -8.09
N GLY A 101 6.36 -3.72 -7.20
CA GLY A 101 7.41 -3.80 -6.18
C GLY A 101 7.18 -4.95 -5.18
N ILE A 102 5.92 -5.19 -4.82
CA ILE A 102 5.52 -6.30 -3.94
C ILE A 102 5.69 -7.64 -4.69
N ALA A 103 5.34 -7.70 -5.97
CA ALA A 103 5.48 -8.91 -6.78
C ALA A 103 6.95 -9.38 -6.84
N LEU A 104 7.91 -8.49 -7.01
CA LEU A 104 9.34 -8.81 -7.01
C LEU A 104 9.86 -9.28 -5.63
N SER A 105 9.19 -8.88 -4.56
CA SER A 105 9.53 -9.24 -3.17
C SER A 105 8.58 -10.29 -2.59
N MET A 106 7.81 -10.99 -3.42
CA MET A 106 6.77 -11.91 -2.97
C MET A 106 7.31 -13.04 -2.08
N ALA A 107 8.55 -13.46 -2.28
CA ALA A 107 9.22 -14.46 -1.44
C ALA A 107 9.28 -14.03 0.05
N ASP A 108 9.39 -12.74 0.34
CA ASP A 108 9.42 -12.22 1.71
C ASP A 108 8.10 -12.46 2.46
N PHE A 109 6.99 -12.45 1.73
CA PHE A 109 5.66 -12.71 2.27
C PHE A 109 5.33 -14.20 2.31
N THR A 110 5.77 -14.96 1.31
CA THR A 110 5.35 -16.35 1.12
C THR A 110 6.27 -17.40 1.74
N LYS A 111 7.48 -17.02 2.19
CA LYS A 111 8.45 -17.93 2.82
C LYS A 111 7.92 -18.74 4.01
N ASN A 112 6.87 -18.27 4.67
CA ASN A 112 6.23 -18.95 5.80
C ASN A 112 5.02 -19.81 5.39
N CYS A 113 4.67 -19.89 4.12
CA CYS A 113 3.56 -20.70 3.64
C CYS A 113 3.91 -22.20 3.74
N LYS A 114 2.95 -23.01 4.19
CA LYS A 114 3.17 -24.46 4.39
C LYS A 114 3.32 -25.24 3.08
N THR A 115 2.63 -24.80 2.02
CA THR A 115 2.66 -25.47 0.71
C THR A 115 2.54 -24.44 -0.41
N GLN A 116 3.10 -24.81 -1.59
CA GLN A 116 2.97 -24.00 -2.81
C GLN A 116 1.50 -23.80 -3.23
N LYS A 117 0.66 -24.84 -3.07
CA LYS A 117 -0.78 -24.75 -3.39
C LYS A 117 -1.50 -23.72 -2.49
N ALA A 118 -1.21 -23.73 -1.20
CA ALA A 118 -1.79 -22.77 -0.26
C ALA A 118 -1.37 -21.32 -0.58
N GLN A 119 -0.11 -21.12 -0.94
CA GLN A 119 0.43 -19.84 -1.36
C GLN A 119 -0.24 -19.36 -2.65
N ALA A 120 -0.29 -20.20 -3.70
CA ALA A 120 -0.91 -19.84 -4.97
C ALA A 120 -2.40 -19.54 -4.83
N ALA A 121 -3.15 -20.37 -4.09
CA ALA A 121 -4.57 -20.12 -3.83
C ALA A 121 -4.79 -18.82 -3.04
N GLY A 122 -3.95 -18.56 -2.02
CA GLY A 122 -4.01 -17.33 -1.25
C GLY A 122 -3.79 -16.08 -2.09
N GLN A 123 -2.86 -16.12 -3.04
CA GLN A 123 -2.62 -14.99 -3.94
C GLN A 123 -3.71 -14.84 -5.00
N LEU A 124 -4.12 -15.92 -5.65
CA LEU A 124 -5.14 -15.87 -6.71
C LEU A 124 -6.51 -15.42 -6.22
N VAL A 125 -6.86 -15.75 -4.98
CA VAL A 125 -8.15 -15.37 -4.40
C VAL A 125 -8.01 -14.14 -3.51
N GLY A 126 -7.01 -14.13 -2.62
CA GLY A 126 -6.86 -13.09 -1.60
C GLY A 126 -6.55 -11.72 -2.21
N ALA A 127 -5.56 -11.60 -3.08
CA ALA A 127 -5.16 -10.31 -3.62
C ALA A 127 -6.28 -9.66 -4.48
N PRO A 128 -6.88 -10.30 -5.49
CA PRO A 128 -7.94 -9.67 -6.29
C PRO A 128 -9.18 -9.33 -5.46
N VAL A 129 -9.60 -10.23 -4.56
CA VAL A 129 -10.80 -9.99 -3.73
C VAL A 129 -10.58 -8.82 -2.78
N MET A 130 -9.43 -8.76 -2.10
CA MET A 130 -9.14 -7.67 -1.17
C MET A 130 -8.88 -6.34 -1.89
N THR A 131 -8.28 -6.36 -3.08
CA THR A 131 -8.12 -5.15 -3.91
C THR A 131 -9.49 -4.61 -4.35
N ALA A 132 -10.38 -5.48 -4.82
CA ALA A 132 -11.75 -5.10 -5.18
C ALA A 132 -12.53 -4.56 -3.96
N PHE A 133 -12.39 -5.23 -2.81
CA PHE A 133 -13.04 -4.81 -1.57
C PHE A 133 -12.58 -3.42 -1.13
N ILE A 134 -11.27 -3.18 -1.06
CA ILE A 134 -10.71 -1.89 -0.65
C ILE A 134 -11.07 -0.76 -1.66
N SER A 135 -11.07 -1.08 -2.95
CA SER A 135 -11.52 -0.14 -3.99
C SER A 135 -12.99 0.25 -3.78
N PHE A 136 -13.84 -0.73 -3.45
CA PHE A 136 -15.25 -0.46 -3.14
C PHE A 136 -15.42 0.38 -1.87
N VAL A 137 -14.60 0.15 -0.83
CA VAL A 137 -14.56 1.02 0.37
C VAL A 137 -14.23 2.46 0.00
N GLY A 138 -13.20 2.65 -0.85
CA GLY A 138 -12.79 3.97 -1.32
C GLY A 138 -13.89 4.67 -2.11
N ILE A 139 -14.56 3.96 -3.02
CA ILE A 139 -15.69 4.48 -3.79
C ILE A 139 -16.84 4.89 -2.85
N CYS A 140 -17.24 4.02 -1.93
CA CYS A 140 -18.32 4.33 -0.98
C CYS A 140 -17.98 5.52 -0.07
N GLY A 141 -16.74 5.60 0.40
CA GLY A 141 -16.26 6.70 1.22
C GLY A 141 -16.28 8.04 0.48
N THR A 142 -15.73 8.06 -0.74
CA THR A 142 -15.67 9.28 -1.57
C THR A 142 -17.07 9.74 -2.03
N ALA A 143 -17.90 8.79 -2.46
CA ALA A 143 -19.26 9.06 -2.88
C ALA A 143 -20.13 9.56 -1.71
N GLY A 144 -20.01 8.91 -0.55
CA GLY A 144 -20.68 9.37 0.68
C GLY A 144 -20.25 10.78 1.09
N ALA A 145 -18.94 11.08 0.98
CA ALA A 145 -18.42 12.42 1.23
C ALA A 145 -19.01 13.45 0.26
N ALA A 146 -19.09 13.12 -1.02
CA ALA A 146 -19.68 13.99 -2.03
C ALA A 146 -21.14 14.35 -1.72
N ILE A 147 -21.92 13.38 -1.26
CA ILE A 147 -23.33 13.59 -0.89
C ILE A 147 -23.44 14.42 0.39
N VAL A 148 -22.67 14.08 1.43
CA VAL A 148 -22.80 14.70 2.77
C VAL A 148 -22.12 16.06 2.83
N PHE A 149 -20.88 16.16 2.34
CA PHE A 149 -20.05 17.36 2.44
C PHE A 149 -20.04 18.21 1.17
N LYS A 150 -20.72 17.76 0.10
CA LYS A 150 -20.73 18.41 -1.23
C LYS A 150 -19.34 18.55 -1.85
N GLU A 151 -18.43 17.67 -1.46
CA GLU A 151 -17.04 17.63 -1.91
C GLU A 151 -16.59 16.16 -2.00
N ALA A 152 -16.07 15.75 -3.15
CA ALA A 152 -15.55 14.40 -3.36
C ALA A 152 -14.20 14.21 -2.64
N ILE A 153 -14.25 13.86 -1.37
CA ILE A 153 -13.07 13.69 -0.51
C ILE A 153 -12.60 12.23 -0.61
N TRP A 154 -11.52 12.01 -1.30
CA TRP A 154 -10.92 10.67 -1.47
C TRP A 154 -9.85 10.34 -0.43
N GLU A 155 -9.28 11.36 0.24
CA GLU A 155 -8.25 11.17 1.24
C GLU A 155 -8.88 10.86 2.61
N PRO A 156 -8.62 9.64 3.20
CA PRO A 156 -9.29 9.23 4.43
C PRO A 156 -9.04 10.17 5.62
N ALA A 157 -7.83 10.74 5.73
CA ALA A 157 -7.49 11.64 6.83
C ALA A 157 -8.28 12.95 6.75
N VAL A 158 -8.45 13.48 5.53
CA VAL A 158 -9.28 14.68 5.28
C VAL A 158 -10.75 14.38 5.54
N LEU A 159 -11.24 13.23 5.06
CA LEU A 159 -12.62 12.81 5.31
C LEU A 159 -12.92 12.73 6.81
N VAL A 160 -12.06 12.07 7.58
CA VAL A 160 -12.24 11.93 9.04
C VAL A 160 -12.22 13.30 9.73
N SER A 161 -11.44 14.26 9.25
CA SER A 161 -11.38 15.62 9.84
C SER A 161 -12.66 16.45 9.64
N LYS A 162 -13.56 16.04 8.74
CA LYS A 162 -14.85 16.73 8.51
C LYS A 162 -15.94 16.35 9.51
N PHE A 163 -15.73 15.32 10.33
CA PHE A 163 -16.70 14.93 11.35
C PHE A 163 -16.57 15.79 12.61
N ASP A 164 -17.70 16.27 13.15
CA ASP A 164 -17.73 17.10 14.35
C ASP A 164 -17.53 16.31 15.65
N ASN A 165 -17.79 15.00 15.63
CA ASN A 165 -17.68 14.15 16.80
C ASN A 165 -16.23 13.76 17.08
N PRO A 166 -15.60 14.25 18.17
CA PRO A 166 -14.20 13.99 18.46
C PRO A 166 -13.88 12.51 18.71
N LEU A 167 -14.84 11.73 19.18
CA LEU A 167 -14.66 10.30 19.41
C LEU A 167 -14.52 9.55 18.05
N ILE A 168 -15.35 9.90 17.07
CA ILE A 168 -15.26 9.37 15.72
C ILE A 168 -13.89 9.74 15.14
N VAL A 169 -13.50 11.02 15.22
CA VAL A 169 -12.21 11.48 14.69
C VAL A 169 -11.03 10.73 15.32
N ILE A 170 -11.01 10.55 16.64
CA ILE A 170 -9.94 9.85 17.33
C ILE A 170 -9.89 8.38 16.90
N ILE A 171 -11.02 7.67 16.96
CA ILE A 171 -11.08 6.24 16.62
C ILE A 171 -10.61 6.02 15.19
N PHE A 172 -11.20 6.70 14.21
CA PHE A 172 -10.84 6.52 12.80
C PHE A 172 -9.41 6.97 12.50
N SER A 173 -8.92 8.04 13.13
CA SER A 173 -7.51 8.44 12.97
C SER A 173 -6.54 7.39 13.48
N LEU A 174 -6.79 6.79 14.64
CA LEU A 174 -5.97 5.68 15.16
C LEU A 174 -5.96 4.48 14.20
N PHE A 175 -7.10 4.19 13.58
CA PHE A 175 -7.19 3.12 12.60
C PHE A 175 -6.45 3.42 11.31
N ILE A 176 -6.55 4.64 10.80
CA ILE A 176 -5.77 5.08 9.64
C ILE A 176 -4.28 4.94 9.94
N ILE A 177 -3.83 5.41 11.11
CA ILE A 177 -2.43 5.25 11.52
C ILE A 177 -2.03 3.77 11.55
N MET A 178 -2.85 2.89 12.14
CA MET A 178 -2.57 1.46 12.20
C MET A 178 -2.54 0.82 10.80
N ALA A 179 -3.50 1.14 9.94
CA ALA A 179 -3.57 0.63 8.57
C ALA A 179 -2.33 1.04 7.77
N VAL A 180 -1.99 2.32 7.78
CA VAL A 180 -0.83 2.83 7.04
C VAL A 180 0.47 2.28 7.62
N LEU A 181 0.57 2.15 8.96
CA LEU A 181 1.77 1.64 9.62
C LEU A 181 2.04 0.17 9.26
N THR A 182 1.04 -0.70 9.33
CA THR A 182 1.18 -2.12 8.99
C THR A 182 1.56 -2.30 7.51
N THR A 183 0.82 -1.65 6.62
CA THR A 183 1.07 -1.73 5.17
C THR A 183 2.44 -1.15 4.81
N ASN A 184 2.79 0.03 5.35
CA ASN A 184 4.05 0.69 5.02
C ASN A 184 5.27 -0.12 5.49
N VAL A 185 5.22 -0.69 6.70
CA VAL A 185 6.32 -1.55 7.18
C VAL A 185 6.43 -2.80 6.31
N ALA A 186 5.33 -3.49 6.05
CA ALA A 186 5.33 -4.73 5.28
C ALA A 186 5.79 -4.52 3.83
N ALA A 187 5.18 -3.57 3.14
CA ALA A 187 5.38 -3.40 1.69
C ALA A 187 6.59 -2.53 1.33
N ASN A 188 6.89 -1.49 2.14
CA ASN A 188 7.86 -0.47 1.76
C ASN A 188 9.16 -0.50 2.59
N LEU A 189 9.16 -1.10 3.77
CA LEU A 189 10.36 -1.10 4.61
C LEU A 189 11.01 -2.49 4.73
N VAL A 190 10.23 -3.56 4.84
CA VAL A 190 10.77 -4.93 4.94
C VAL A 190 11.54 -5.36 3.69
N PRO A 191 11.03 -5.21 2.45
CA PRO A 191 11.76 -5.62 1.26
C PRO A 191 13.13 -4.93 1.12
N PRO A 192 13.26 -3.60 1.14
CA PRO A 192 14.58 -2.97 1.05
C PRO A 192 15.48 -3.31 2.24
N THR A 193 14.93 -3.55 3.43
CA THR A 193 15.70 -4.05 4.58
C THR A 193 16.32 -5.41 4.27
N ASN A 194 15.55 -6.35 3.71
CA ASN A 194 16.05 -7.66 3.32
C ASN A 194 17.13 -7.56 2.26
N VAL A 195 16.95 -6.71 1.24
CA VAL A 195 17.95 -6.47 0.19
C VAL A 195 19.25 -5.95 0.81
N ILE A 196 19.21 -4.91 1.64
CA ILE A 196 20.40 -4.33 2.27
C ILE A 196 21.07 -5.35 3.20
N ALA A 197 20.30 -6.07 4.01
CA ALA A 197 20.81 -7.09 4.91
C ALA A 197 21.49 -8.24 4.17
N THR A 198 20.99 -8.63 3.00
CA THR A 198 21.56 -9.68 2.16
C THR A 198 22.82 -9.22 1.45
N LEU A 199 22.78 -8.04 0.81
CA LEU A 199 23.94 -7.48 0.10
C LEU A 199 25.13 -7.24 1.03
N PHE A 200 24.88 -6.86 2.26
CA PHE A 200 25.92 -6.53 3.26
C PHE A 200 25.90 -7.46 4.45
N ALA A 201 25.57 -8.75 4.25
CA ALA A 201 25.35 -9.76 5.30
C ALA A 201 26.47 -9.85 6.34
N LYS A 202 27.73 -9.65 5.93
CA LYS A 202 28.91 -9.69 6.82
C LYS A 202 29.10 -8.41 7.67
N LYS A 203 28.47 -7.29 7.30
CA LYS A 203 28.73 -5.95 7.88
C LYS A 203 27.50 -5.32 8.50
N VAL A 204 26.29 -5.65 8.05
CA VAL A 204 25.05 -4.96 8.41
C VAL A 204 24.07 -5.95 9.00
N SER A 205 23.69 -5.75 10.27
CA SER A 205 22.60 -6.53 10.88
C SER A 205 21.24 -6.08 10.35
N TYR A 206 20.23 -6.92 10.45
CA TYR A 206 18.86 -6.61 10.01
C TYR A 206 18.33 -5.27 10.58
N LYS A 207 18.56 -5.00 11.87
CA LYS A 207 18.17 -3.71 12.49
C LYS A 207 18.87 -2.52 11.87
N LYS A 208 20.17 -2.64 11.58
CA LYS A 208 20.91 -1.58 10.89
C LYS A 208 20.44 -1.40 9.45
N ALA A 209 20.12 -2.50 8.76
CA ALA A 209 19.56 -2.44 7.42
C ALA A 209 18.20 -1.71 7.39
N ALA A 210 17.31 -2.00 8.35
CA ALA A 210 16.04 -1.30 8.51
C ALA A 210 16.23 0.21 8.73
N LEU A 211 17.18 0.60 9.57
CA LEU A 211 17.49 2.00 9.81
C LEU A 211 18.05 2.68 8.54
N ILE A 212 18.94 2.00 7.82
CA ILE A 212 19.50 2.53 6.56
C ILE A 212 18.37 2.73 5.53
N ALA A 213 17.51 1.73 5.34
CA ALA A 213 16.36 1.83 4.44
C ALA A 213 15.45 3.01 4.82
N ALA A 214 15.14 3.15 6.11
CA ALA A 214 14.29 4.21 6.60
C ALA A 214 14.93 5.62 6.47
N VAL A 215 16.24 5.74 6.64
CA VAL A 215 16.97 7.01 6.42
C VAL A 215 16.97 7.34 4.93
N LEU A 216 17.21 6.37 4.04
CA LEU A 216 17.16 6.59 2.59
C LEU A 216 15.78 7.08 2.15
N ALA A 217 14.69 6.58 2.77
CA ALA A 217 13.34 7.03 2.48
C ALA A 217 13.10 8.52 2.81
N ILE A 218 13.83 9.11 3.75
CA ILE A 218 13.73 10.55 4.03
C ILE A 218 14.25 11.37 2.85
N PHE A 219 15.30 10.92 2.18
CA PHE A 219 15.85 11.61 0.99
C PHE A 219 14.91 11.57 -0.21
N ALA A 220 13.94 10.64 -0.25
CA ALA A 220 12.89 10.64 -1.25
C ALA A 220 11.87 11.79 -1.07
N GLN A 221 11.97 12.55 0.01
CA GLN A 221 11.15 13.74 0.28
C GLN A 221 9.64 13.50 0.11
N PRO A 222 9.04 12.55 0.83
CA PRO A 222 7.64 12.15 0.63
C PRO A 222 6.65 13.31 0.80
N TRP A 223 6.99 14.34 1.55
CA TRP A 223 6.18 15.55 1.68
C TRP A 223 6.09 16.37 0.37
N ASN A 224 7.11 16.30 -0.50
CA ASN A 224 7.07 16.94 -1.82
C ASN A 224 6.28 16.09 -2.82
N ALA A 225 6.35 14.78 -2.72
CA ALA A 225 5.58 13.87 -3.57
C ALA A 225 4.06 14.04 -3.40
N LEU A 226 3.61 14.38 -2.19
CA LEU A 226 2.19 14.65 -1.90
C LEU A 226 1.69 15.99 -2.45
N ALA A 227 2.59 16.90 -2.85
CA ALA A 227 2.19 18.20 -3.40
C ALA A 227 1.47 18.07 -4.75
N SER A 228 1.71 16.99 -5.51
CA SER A 228 0.98 16.66 -6.73
C SER A 228 0.70 15.16 -6.79
N ALA A 229 -0.40 14.73 -6.18
CA ALA A 229 -0.81 13.32 -6.22
C ALA A 229 -1.01 12.81 -7.66
N TYR A 230 -1.47 13.66 -8.57
CA TYR A 230 -1.63 13.32 -9.98
C TYR A 230 -0.28 12.99 -10.64
N ASP A 231 0.73 13.85 -10.49
CA ASP A 231 2.05 13.62 -11.08
C ASP A 231 2.73 12.39 -10.48
N LEU A 232 2.57 12.16 -9.17
CA LEU A 232 3.09 10.97 -8.52
C LEU A 232 2.45 9.70 -9.09
N ILE A 233 1.11 9.65 -9.14
CA ILE A 233 0.38 8.45 -9.56
C ILE A 233 0.59 8.18 -11.03
N TYR A 234 0.41 9.15 -11.91
CA TYR A 234 0.42 8.92 -13.36
C TYR A 234 1.80 8.97 -13.98
N ASN A 235 2.69 9.84 -13.52
CA ASN A 235 4.01 9.98 -14.10
C ASN A 235 5.03 9.07 -13.43
N VAL A 236 5.21 9.17 -12.10
CA VAL A 236 6.23 8.40 -11.39
C VAL A 236 5.85 6.92 -11.30
N CYS A 237 4.63 6.60 -10.83
CA CYS A 237 4.19 5.21 -10.74
C CYS A 237 4.02 4.58 -12.13
N GLY A 238 3.51 5.34 -13.11
CA GLY A 238 3.40 4.86 -14.50
C GLY A 238 4.76 4.50 -15.10
N MET A 239 5.78 5.33 -14.89
CA MET A 239 7.15 5.04 -15.34
C MET A 239 7.74 3.82 -14.63
N LEU A 240 7.55 3.69 -13.31
CA LEU A 240 7.98 2.51 -12.56
C LEU A 240 7.28 1.24 -13.04
N GLY A 241 5.98 1.31 -13.35
CA GLY A 241 5.22 0.18 -13.91
C GLY A 241 5.76 -0.26 -15.27
N ALA A 242 6.14 0.68 -16.10
CA ALA A 242 6.76 0.40 -17.40
C ALA A 242 8.12 -0.30 -17.29
N LEU A 243 8.88 -0.05 -16.22
CA LEU A 243 10.15 -0.73 -15.94
C LEU A 243 9.94 -2.09 -15.28
N LEU A 244 8.99 -2.20 -14.36
CA LEU A 244 8.74 -3.44 -13.59
C LEU A 244 8.02 -4.51 -14.41
N GLY A 245 7.21 -4.11 -15.40
CA GLY A 245 6.51 -5.03 -16.29
C GLY A 245 7.43 -6.01 -17.03
N PRO A 246 8.43 -5.53 -17.79
CA PRO A 246 9.42 -6.38 -18.46
C PRO A 246 10.19 -7.31 -17.50
N ILE A 247 10.58 -6.81 -16.31
CA ILE A 247 11.26 -7.63 -15.30
C ILE A 247 10.37 -8.77 -14.83
N SER A 248 9.10 -8.47 -14.51
CA SER A 248 8.12 -9.50 -14.13
C SER A 248 7.87 -10.50 -15.27
N GLY A 249 7.82 -10.02 -16.51
CA GLY A 249 7.72 -10.85 -17.71
C GLY A 249 8.89 -11.82 -17.86
N LEU A 250 10.11 -11.34 -17.65
CA LEU A 250 11.33 -12.17 -17.64
C LEU A 250 11.24 -13.30 -16.62
N TYR A 251 10.86 -13.01 -15.38
CA TYR A 251 10.68 -14.05 -14.35
C TYR A 251 9.63 -15.09 -14.75
N LEU A 252 8.49 -14.65 -15.30
CA LEU A 252 7.44 -15.56 -15.72
C LEU A 252 7.87 -16.45 -16.89
N VAL A 253 8.53 -15.87 -17.90
CA VAL A 253 9.01 -16.62 -19.06
C VAL A 253 10.08 -17.64 -18.64
N SER A 254 11.06 -17.21 -17.86
CA SER A 254 12.11 -18.10 -17.37
C SER A 254 11.52 -19.26 -16.54
N TYR A 255 10.62 -18.95 -15.60
CA TYR A 255 10.00 -19.98 -14.77
C TYR A 255 9.12 -20.95 -15.55
N LEU A 256 8.26 -20.45 -16.45
CA LEU A 256 7.29 -21.29 -17.15
C LEU A 256 7.88 -22.05 -18.34
N PHE A 257 8.72 -21.40 -19.14
CA PHE A 257 9.17 -21.92 -20.43
C PHE A 257 10.59 -22.49 -20.35
N GLU A 258 11.50 -21.84 -19.66
CA GLU A 258 12.89 -22.26 -19.57
C GLU A 258 13.06 -23.35 -18.51
N HIS A 259 12.53 -23.15 -17.31
CA HIS A 259 12.65 -24.06 -16.18
C HIS A 259 11.44 -25.00 -15.98
N LYS A 260 10.40 -24.90 -16.82
CA LYS A 260 9.20 -25.77 -16.80
C LYS A 260 8.59 -25.94 -15.41
N THR A 261 8.53 -24.84 -14.66
CA THR A 261 8.03 -24.76 -13.27
C THR A 261 8.87 -25.48 -12.21
N GLU A 262 10.04 -25.99 -12.56
CA GLU A 262 10.99 -26.61 -11.64
C GLU A 262 12.15 -25.66 -11.35
N VAL A 263 12.41 -25.39 -10.09
CA VAL A 263 13.52 -24.56 -9.63
C VAL A 263 14.49 -25.42 -8.83
N ASP A 264 15.73 -25.51 -9.32
CA ASP A 264 16.80 -26.18 -8.59
C ASP A 264 17.36 -25.27 -7.51
N MET A 265 16.94 -25.52 -6.27
CA MET A 265 17.34 -24.71 -5.11
C MET A 265 18.85 -24.76 -4.85
N VAL A 266 19.52 -25.84 -5.19
CA VAL A 266 20.98 -26.00 -4.99
C VAL A 266 21.72 -25.15 -6.00
N ASP A 267 21.28 -25.19 -7.25
CA ASP A 267 21.90 -24.43 -8.35
C ASP A 267 21.70 -22.91 -8.22
N MET A 268 20.62 -22.46 -7.54
CA MET A 268 20.41 -21.04 -7.25
C MET A 268 21.50 -20.41 -6.36
N TYR A 269 22.21 -21.23 -5.58
CA TYR A 269 23.26 -20.75 -4.66
C TYR A 269 24.68 -21.00 -5.18
N LYS A 270 24.84 -21.53 -6.41
CA LYS A 270 26.14 -21.65 -7.03
C LYS A 270 26.60 -20.30 -7.57
N GLU A 271 27.80 -19.89 -7.16
CA GLU A 271 28.42 -18.64 -7.60
C GLU A 271 28.95 -18.72 -9.04
N ASP A 272 29.36 -19.93 -9.50
CA ASP A 272 29.89 -20.18 -10.85
C ASP A 272 29.30 -21.45 -11.47
N GLY A 273 28.91 -21.39 -12.74
CA GLY A 273 28.52 -22.55 -13.55
C GLY A 273 27.21 -23.23 -13.18
N GLY A 274 26.35 -22.59 -12.36
CA GLY A 274 25.00 -23.05 -12.10
C GLY A 274 24.04 -22.75 -13.27
N LYS A 275 22.88 -23.43 -13.30
CA LYS A 275 21.83 -23.22 -14.32
C LYS A 275 21.32 -21.78 -14.40
N TYR A 276 21.49 -21.00 -13.35
CA TYR A 276 21.01 -19.61 -13.21
C TYR A 276 22.14 -18.57 -13.31
N TYR A 277 23.34 -19.02 -13.71
CA TYR A 277 24.46 -18.12 -13.95
C TYR A 277 24.40 -17.61 -15.40
N TYR A 278 24.26 -16.27 -15.54
CA TYR A 278 24.23 -15.59 -16.82
C TYR A 278 25.41 -14.63 -16.96
#